data_c5ee33b6db5794fe001626eccfed54f4
#
_entry.id   c5ee33b6db5794fe001626eccfed54f4
#
_cell.length_a   1.000
_cell.length_b   1.000
_cell.length_c   1.000
_cell.angle_alpha   90.00
_cell.angle_beta   90.00
_cell.angle_gamma   90.00
#
_symmetry.space_group_name_H-M   'P 1'
#
loop_
_entity.id
_entity.type
_entity.pdbx_description
1 polymer ?
#
loop_
_entity_poly.entity_id
_entity_poly.type
_entity_poly.pdbx_seq_one_letter_code
_entity_poly.pdbx_strand_id
1 'polypeptide(L)'
;MAHRGASYHAPENTRAAFVKAHELEADGVETDLQLTADGQIVIHHNYYIDNTSDGKGAILLKTVQELKTYDFGAYKGSEYAGERILTLEEFLPLVEDMEIINLELKPHLDKEVDFVGKILEIVRNSKAADKVIYSSFDADLLGELKKQDADCRVGLLTFQER
;
A
#
# COMPACT_ATOMS: atom_id res chain seq x y z
N MET A 1 5.80 9.62 11.22
CA MET A 1 5.13 8.77 10.22
C MET A 1 5.90 7.47 10.05
N ALA A 2 5.21 6.34 10.11
CA ALA A 2 5.82 5.01 10.00
C ALA A 2 5.82 4.57 8.52
N HIS A 3 7.00 4.51 7.89
CA HIS A 3 7.22 4.15 6.50
C HIS A 3 7.02 2.64 6.30
N ARG A 4 6.03 2.25 5.51
CA ARG A 4 5.57 0.85 5.32
C ARG A 4 5.17 0.17 6.64
N GLY A 5 4.54 0.96 7.55
CA GLY A 5 4.37 0.59 8.95
C GLY A 5 5.66 0.73 9.74
N ALA A 6 5.76 0.09 10.90
CA ALA A 6 6.99 0.05 11.69
C ALA A 6 8.00 -0.96 11.10
N SER A 7 8.44 -0.74 9.85
CA SER A 7 9.22 -1.67 9.03
C SER A 7 10.62 -2.01 9.57
N TYR A 8 11.13 -1.20 10.49
CA TYR A 8 12.35 -1.54 11.21
C TYR A 8 12.15 -2.74 12.17
N HIS A 9 10.98 -2.80 12.81
CA HIS A 9 10.63 -3.78 13.84
C HIS A 9 9.89 -5.01 13.31
N ALA A 10 9.06 -4.84 12.27
CA ALA A 10 8.19 -5.88 11.73
C ALA A 10 8.29 -5.92 10.19
N PRO A 11 7.85 -7.00 9.51
CA PRO A 11 7.91 -7.09 8.05
C PRO A 11 7.09 -5.96 7.40
N GLU A 12 7.71 -5.25 6.46
CA GLU A 12 7.13 -4.08 5.79
C GLU A 12 5.77 -4.38 5.16
N ASN A 13 4.86 -3.40 5.20
CA ASN A 13 3.54 -3.46 4.57
C ASN A 13 2.67 -4.66 5.00
N THR A 14 2.91 -5.19 6.20
CA THR A 14 2.11 -6.24 6.80
C THR A 14 1.25 -5.72 7.95
N ARG A 15 0.24 -6.50 8.33
CA ARG A 15 -0.56 -6.23 9.52
C ARG A 15 0.30 -6.03 10.77
N ALA A 16 1.30 -6.88 10.97
CA ALA A 16 2.21 -6.77 12.11
C ALA A 16 2.93 -5.42 12.14
N ALA A 17 3.38 -4.89 10.98
CA ALA A 17 4.04 -3.60 10.90
C ALA A 17 3.11 -2.42 11.23
N PHE A 18 1.85 -2.48 10.81
CA PHE A 18 0.87 -1.41 11.12
C PHE A 18 0.41 -1.45 12.56
N VAL A 19 0.18 -2.64 13.13
CA VAL A 19 -0.10 -2.80 14.58
C VAL A 19 1.08 -2.28 15.39
N LYS A 20 2.32 -2.60 14.99
CA LYS A 20 3.52 -2.10 15.66
C LYS A 20 3.67 -0.57 15.58
N ALA A 21 3.24 0.04 14.48
CA ALA A 21 3.21 1.50 14.35
C ALA A 21 2.29 2.15 15.39
N HIS A 22 1.13 1.55 15.67
CA HIS A 22 0.24 1.99 16.75
C HIS A 22 0.88 1.84 18.13
N GLU A 23 1.49 0.69 18.42
CA GLU A 23 2.19 0.46 19.71
C GLU A 23 3.30 1.48 19.96
N LEU A 24 3.93 1.97 18.89
CA LEU A 24 4.98 2.99 18.94
C LEU A 24 4.44 4.42 18.85
N GLU A 25 3.12 4.59 18.96
CA GLU A 25 2.43 5.90 18.97
C GLU A 25 2.79 6.76 17.73
N ALA A 26 2.87 6.12 16.55
CA ALA A 26 3.08 6.85 15.31
C ALA A 26 1.85 7.69 14.95
N ASP A 27 2.04 8.98 14.63
CA ASP A 27 0.95 9.87 14.21
C ASP A 27 0.35 9.46 12.86
N GLY A 28 1.10 8.78 12.03
CA GLY A 28 0.64 8.34 10.72
C GLY A 28 1.50 7.25 10.11
N VAL A 29 0.98 6.69 9.02
CA VAL A 29 1.63 5.64 8.23
C VAL A 29 1.75 6.03 6.78
N GLU A 30 2.70 5.41 6.11
CA GLU A 30 2.83 5.41 4.66
C GLU A 30 2.82 3.96 4.19
N THR A 31 2.24 3.73 3.02
CA THR A 31 2.19 2.42 2.36
C THR A 31 2.13 2.55 0.84
N ASP A 32 2.36 1.44 0.16
CA ASP A 32 2.50 1.36 -1.29
C ASP A 32 1.35 0.59 -1.91
N LEU A 33 0.72 1.14 -2.94
CA LEU A 33 -0.41 0.54 -3.64
C LEU A 33 0.00 0.00 -5.00
N GLN A 34 -0.35 -1.25 -5.28
CA GLN A 34 -0.14 -1.90 -6.57
C GLN A 34 -1.39 -2.62 -7.07
N LEU A 35 -1.48 -2.77 -8.39
CA LEU A 35 -2.54 -3.48 -9.08
C LEU A 35 -2.16 -4.96 -9.27
N THR A 36 -3.11 -5.86 -8.99
CA THR A 36 -2.97 -7.30 -9.26
C THR A 36 -3.53 -7.69 -10.64
N ALA A 37 -3.29 -8.93 -11.08
CA ALA A 37 -3.79 -9.46 -12.36
C ALA A 37 -5.33 -9.48 -12.45
N ASP A 38 -6.02 -9.63 -11.32
CA ASP A 38 -7.48 -9.60 -11.22
C ASP A 38 -8.03 -8.20 -10.87
N GLY A 39 -7.20 -7.16 -11.02
CA GLY A 39 -7.62 -5.77 -10.87
C GLY A 39 -7.94 -5.36 -9.43
N GLN A 40 -7.36 -6.01 -8.44
CA GLN A 40 -7.47 -5.62 -7.04
C GLN A 40 -6.30 -4.73 -6.63
N ILE A 41 -6.46 -3.98 -5.54
CA ILE A 41 -5.42 -3.11 -5.00
C ILE A 41 -4.80 -3.78 -3.77
N VAL A 42 -3.48 -4.02 -3.82
CA VAL A 42 -2.73 -4.63 -2.72
C VAL A 42 -1.64 -3.71 -2.18
N ILE A 43 -1.23 -3.97 -0.96
CA ILE A 43 -0.23 -3.22 -0.21
C ILE A 43 1.13 -3.92 -0.37
N HIS A 44 2.03 -3.34 -1.18
CA HIS A 44 3.36 -3.90 -1.39
C HIS A 44 4.28 -2.90 -2.10
N HIS A 45 5.55 -2.80 -1.67
CA HIS A 45 6.49 -1.82 -2.25
C HIS A 45 7.11 -2.29 -3.58
N ASN A 46 7.76 -3.46 -3.57
CA ASN A 46 8.47 -3.96 -4.76
C ASN A 46 7.48 -4.49 -5.80
N TYR A 47 7.80 -4.37 -7.09
CA TYR A 47 6.99 -4.99 -8.15
C TYR A 47 7.01 -6.53 -8.12
N TYR A 48 8.06 -7.12 -7.52
CA TYR A 48 8.25 -8.56 -7.34
C TYR A 48 8.19 -8.92 -5.84
N ILE A 49 7.65 -10.10 -5.54
CA ILE A 49 7.47 -10.57 -4.15
C ILE A 49 8.67 -11.35 -3.60
N ASP A 50 9.71 -11.53 -4.41
CA ASP A 50 10.84 -12.45 -4.17
C ASP A 50 11.62 -12.17 -2.89
N ASN A 51 11.78 -10.90 -2.49
CA ASN A 51 12.58 -10.50 -1.33
C ASN A 51 11.77 -10.34 -0.03
N THR A 52 10.44 -10.37 -0.13
CA THR A 52 9.53 -10.08 0.99
C THR A 52 8.54 -11.20 1.23
N SER A 53 8.69 -12.33 0.52
CA SER A 53 7.86 -13.51 0.70
C SER A 53 8.61 -14.80 0.37
N ASP A 54 7.97 -15.92 0.62
CA ASP A 54 8.42 -17.25 0.18
C ASP A 54 7.99 -17.57 -1.27
N GLY A 55 7.28 -16.65 -1.93
CA GLY A 55 6.89 -16.74 -3.32
C GLY A 55 7.87 -16.02 -4.27
N LYS A 56 7.55 -16.06 -5.57
CA LYS A 56 8.32 -15.40 -6.63
C LYS A 56 7.42 -14.80 -7.70
N GLY A 57 7.93 -13.75 -8.35
CA GLY A 57 7.31 -13.13 -9.52
C GLY A 57 6.63 -11.80 -9.23
N ALA A 58 6.09 -11.22 -10.31
CA ALA A 58 5.51 -9.88 -10.27
C ALA A 58 4.07 -9.90 -9.75
N ILE A 59 3.71 -8.90 -8.93
CA ILE A 59 2.35 -8.70 -8.39
C ILE A 59 1.32 -8.56 -9.51
N LEU A 60 1.62 -7.78 -10.55
CA LEU A 60 0.72 -7.55 -11.67
C LEU A 60 0.32 -8.83 -12.44
N LEU A 61 1.11 -9.90 -12.32
CA LEU A 61 0.85 -11.18 -12.98
C LEU A 61 0.16 -12.22 -12.08
N LYS A 62 -0.21 -11.84 -10.86
CA LYS A 62 -0.82 -12.72 -9.85
C LYS A 62 -2.16 -12.18 -9.39
N THR A 63 -3.10 -13.10 -9.14
CA THR A 63 -4.37 -12.75 -8.48
C THR A 63 -4.16 -12.54 -6.99
N VAL A 64 -5.08 -11.83 -6.34
CA VAL A 64 -5.07 -11.70 -4.86
C VAL A 64 -5.13 -13.07 -4.20
N GLN A 65 -5.96 -13.97 -4.71
CA GLN A 65 -6.07 -15.33 -4.15
C GLN A 65 -4.73 -16.06 -4.19
N GLU A 66 -3.97 -15.96 -5.28
CA GLU A 66 -2.62 -16.53 -5.39
C GLU A 66 -1.66 -15.84 -4.41
N LEU A 67 -1.64 -14.51 -4.37
CA LEU A 67 -0.78 -13.74 -3.47
C LEU A 67 -1.03 -14.08 -1.99
N LYS A 68 -2.27 -14.34 -1.60
CA LYS A 68 -2.65 -14.74 -0.23
C LYS A 68 -2.10 -16.11 0.19
N THR A 69 -1.59 -16.93 -0.72
CA THR A 69 -0.98 -18.22 -0.38
C THR A 69 0.43 -18.08 0.15
N TYR A 70 1.13 -16.99 -0.16
CA TYR A 70 2.53 -16.77 0.24
C TYR A 70 2.64 -16.18 1.64
N ASP A 71 3.77 -16.46 2.28
CA ASP A 71 4.15 -15.90 3.58
C ASP A 71 4.99 -14.63 3.37
N PHE A 72 4.47 -13.49 3.83
CA PHE A 72 5.11 -12.18 3.74
C PHE A 72 5.75 -11.72 5.06
N GLY A 73 5.96 -12.64 6.01
CA GLY A 73 6.49 -12.30 7.32
C GLY A 73 7.75 -13.05 7.73
N ALA A 74 7.84 -14.34 7.41
CA ALA A 74 8.90 -15.22 7.89
C ALA A 74 10.33 -14.76 7.51
N TYR A 75 10.49 -14.01 6.41
CA TYR A 75 11.80 -13.45 6.02
C TYR A 75 12.36 -12.45 7.04
N LYS A 76 11.51 -11.81 7.84
CA LYS A 76 11.89 -10.84 8.86
C LYS A 76 12.16 -11.49 10.22
N GLY A 77 11.50 -12.61 10.49
CA GLY A 77 11.63 -13.40 11.71
C GLY A 77 10.56 -14.47 11.80
N SER A 78 10.87 -15.58 12.45
CA SER A 78 9.93 -16.71 12.60
C SER A 78 8.65 -16.35 13.35
N GLU A 79 8.71 -15.34 14.22
CA GLU A 79 7.55 -14.80 14.94
C GLU A 79 6.51 -14.15 14.03
N TYR A 80 6.92 -13.76 12.82
CA TYR A 80 6.04 -13.16 11.80
C TYR A 80 5.58 -14.15 10.73
N ALA A 81 5.95 -15.44 10.88
CA ALA A 81 5.50 -16.46 9.94
C ALA A 81 3.98 -16.49 9.84
N GLY A 82 3.48 -16.58 8.61
CA GLY A 82 2.04 -16.56 8.33
C GLY A 82 1.43 -15.19 8.05
N GLU A 83 2.20 -14.10 8.09
CA GLU A 83 1.72 -12.81 7.60
C GLU A 83 1.33 -12.90 6.12
N ARG A 84 0.21 -12.26 5.76
CA ARG A 84 -0.33 -12.27 4.39
C ARG A 84 -0.32 -10.88 3.82
N ILE A 85 -0.17 -10.80 2.48
CA ILE A 85 -0.36 -9.52 1.78
C ILE A 85 -1.75 -8.96 2.08
N LEU A 86 -1.84 -7.64 2.27
CA LEU A 86 -3.10 -6.93 2.53
C LEU A 86 -3.65 -6.37 1.22
N THR A 87 -4.96 -6.38 1.08
CA THR A 87 -5.65 -5.49 0.14
C THR A 87 -5.82 -4.11 0.76
N LEU A 88 -6.14 -3.09 -0.07
CA LEU A 88 -6.39 -1.74 0.44
C LEU A 88 -7.59 -1.73 1.41
N GLU A 89 -8.63 -2.53 1.14
CA GLU A 89 -9.80 -2.67 2.00
C GLU A 89 -9.48 -3.30 3.35
N GLU A 90 -8.50 -4.21 3.40
CA GLU A 90 -8.03 -4.82 4.66
C GLU A 90 -7.08 -3.91 5.44
N PHE A 91 -6.35 -3.04 4.74
CA PHE A 91 -5.40 -2.11 5.34
C PHE A 91 -6.08 -0.92 6.04
N LEU A 92 -7.03 -0.27 5.38
CA LEU A 92 -7.61 0.98 5.87
C LEU A 92 -8.22 0.87 7.28
N PRO A 93 -8.95 -0.20 7.66
CA PRO A 93 -9.44 -0.37 9.03
C PRO A 93 -8.33 -0.49 10.09
N LEU A 94 -7.13 -0.92 9.71
CA LEU A 94 -6.01 -1.06 10.65
C LEU A 94 -5.43 0.29 11.08
N VAL A 95 -5.67 1.35 10.30
CA VAL A 95 -5.02 2.66 10.47
C VAL A 95 -6.03 3.82 10.50
N GLU A 96 -7.33 3.55 10.53
CA GLU A 96 -8.39 4.55 10.44
C GLU A 96 -8.39 5.59 11.57
N ASP A 97 -7.76 5.33 12.69
CA ASP A 97 -7.60 6.21 13.84
C ASP A 97 -6.30 7.04 13.82
N MET A 98 -5.40 6.78 12.88
CA MET A 98 -4.19 7.60 12.69
C MET A 98 -4.53 8.99 12.13
N GLU A 99 -3.66 9.97 12.36
CA GLU A 99 -3.88 11.35 11.91
C GLU A 99 -3.63 11.52 10.40
N ILE A 100 -2.65 10.80 9.85
CA ILE A 100 -2.25 10.88 8.44
C ILE A 100 -2.01 9.50 7.88
N ILE A 101 -2.57 9.24 6.70
CA ILE A 101 -2.37 8.01 5.93
C ILE A 101 -1.87 8.40 4.54
N ASN A 102 -0.60 8.15 4.26
CA ASN A 102 -0.01 8.40 2.95
C ASN A 102 -0.07 7.13 2.09
N LEU A 103 -0.83 7.18 1.01
CA LEU A 103 -0.96 6.12 0.02
C LEU A 103 -0.09 6.45 -1.19
N GLU A 104 1.04 5.77 -1.36
CA GLU A 104 1.88 5.90 -2.56
C GLU A 104 1.32 5.02 -3.68
N LEU A 105 0.94 5.63 -4.80
CA LEU A 105 0.53 4.91 -5.99
C LEU A 105 1.75 4.52 -6.82
N LYS A 106 1.97 3.21 -6.99
CA LYS A 106 3.02 2.70 -7.86
C LYS A 106 2.55 2.70 -9.32
N PRO A 107 3.34 3.22 -10.28
CA PRO A 107 3.02 3.10 -11.69
C PRO A 107 2.87 1.64 -12.11
N HIS A 108 1.96 1.37 -13.04
CA HIS A 108 1.72 0.05 -13.61
C HIS A 108 1.50 0.12 -15.14
N LEU A 109 1.69 -1.01 -15.81
CA LEU A 109 1.62 -1.08 -17.27
C LEU A 109 0.20 -1.31 -17.79
N ASP A 110 -0.69 -1.87 -16.98
CA ASP A 110 -2.08 -2.11 -17.38
C ASP A 110 -2.85 -0.79 -17.40
N LYS A 111 -3.25 -0.36 -18.60
CA LYS A 111 -4.01 0.87 -18.82
C LYS A 111 -5.51 0.64 -19.01
N GLU A 112 -5.96 -0.62 -19.02
CA GLU A 112 -7.37 -0.97 -19.18
C GLU A 112 -8.13 -0.90 -17.86
N VAL A 113 -7.42 -1.03 -16.73
CA VAL A 113 -8.00 -0.93 -15.39
C VAL A 113 -7.92 0.51 -14.89
N ASP A 114 -9.06 1.03 -14.43
CA ASP A 114 -9.11 2.33 -13.73
C ASP A 114 -8.57 2.20 -12.30
N PHE A 115 -7.25 2.16 -12.20
CA PHE A 115 -6.51 2.03 -10.94
C PHE A 115 -6.84 3.16 -9.97
N VAL A 116 -6.82 4.39 -10.46
CA VAL A 116 -7.11 5.58 -9.65
C VAL A 116 -8.55 5.60 -9.16
N GLY A 117 -9.52 5.33 -10.04
CA GLY A 117 -10.94 5.29 -9.68
C GLY A 117 -11.26 4.24 -8.63
N LYS A 118 -10.66 3.05 -8.75
CA LYS A 118 -10.80 1.99 -7.73
C LYS A 118 -10.26 2.40 -6.37
N ILE A 119 -9.07 3.01 -6.33
CA ILE A 119 -8.49 3.51 -5.07
C ILE A 119 -9.40 4.56 -4.44
N LEU A 120 -9.84 5.54 -5.21
CA LEU A 120 -10.73 6.60 -4.72
C LEU A 120 -12.05 6.04 -4.18
N GLU A 121 -12.65 5.05 -4.86
CA GLU A 121 -13.87 4.39 -4.42
C GLU A 121 -13.69 3.68 -3.08
N ILE A 122 -12.61 2.88 -2.94
CA ILE A 122 -12.30 2.17 -1.70
C ILE A 122 -12.08 3.15 -0.53
N VAL A 123 -11.29 4.20 -0.77
CA VAL A 123 -11.00 5.21 0.26
C VAL A 123 -12.25 5.97 0.68
N ARG A 124 -13.10 6.41 -0.27
CA ARG A 124 -14.36 7.12 0.02
C ARG A 124 -15.32 6.30 0.87
N ASN A 125 -15.33 4.99 0.70
CA ASN A 125 -16.17 4.06 1.47
C ASN A 125 -15.58 3.69 2.84
N SER A 126 -14.40 4.20 3.18
CA SER A 126 -13.73 3.96 4.45
C SER A 126 -13.92 5.12 5.43
N LYS A 127 -13.69 4.86 6.72
CA LYS A 127 -13.65 5.90 7.75
C LYS A 127 -12.37 6.74 7.74
N ALA A 128 -11.40 6.35 6.91
CA ALA A 128 -10.09 7.00 6.80
C ALA A 128 -10.03 8.11 5.73
N ALA A 129 -11.11 8.34 4.99
CA ALA A 129 -11.12 9.17 3.79
C ALA A 129 -10.56 10.59 3.98
N ASP A 130 -10.86 11.23 5.10
CA ASP A 130 -10.44 12.59 5.43
C ASP A 130 -8.95 12.69 5.87
N LYS A 131 -8.31 11.56 6.12
CA LYS A 131 -6.92 11.46 6.60
C LYS A 131 -5.93 11.10 5.51
N VAL A 132 -6.42 10.69 4.33
CA VAL A 132 -5.61 10.18 3.23
C VAL A 132 -4.92 11.32 2.47
N ILE A 133 -3.64 11.11 2.19
CA ILE A 133 -2.84 11.86 1.22
C ILE A 133 -2.34 10.84 0.19
N TYR A 134 -2.47 11.15 -1.09
CA TYR A 134 -1.94 10.33 -2.16
C TYR A 134 -0.59 10.85 -2.60
N SER A 135 0.38 9.97 -2.80
CA SER A 135 1.70 10.33 -3.33
C SER A 135 2.10 9.42 -4.48
N SER A 136 2.95 9.89 -5.35
CA SER A 136 3.52 9.09 -6.43
C SER A 136 4.78 9.77 -6.99
N PHE A 137 5.69 8.97 -7.56
CA PHE A 137 6.75 9.46 -8.44
C PHE A 137 6.23 9.74 -9.87
N ASP A 138 5.00 9.30 -10.19
CA ASP A 138 4.34 9.49 -11.48
C ASP A 138 3.34 10.67 -11.40
N ALA A 139 3.70 11.79 -12.04
CA ALA A 139 2.87 12.96 -12.07
C ALA A 139 1.54 12.76 -12.83
N ASP A 140 1.50 11.84 -13.79
CA ASP A 140 0.27 11.55 -14.56
C ASP A 140 -0.77 10.86 -13.67
N LEU A 141 -0.36 9.94 -12.78
CA LEU A 141 -1.25 9.33 -11.79
C LEU A 141 -1.83 10.37 -10.83
N LEU A 142 -1.02 11.33 -10.39
CA LEU A 142 -1.50 12.44 -9.54
C LEU A 142 -2.46 13.36 -10.29
N GLY A 143 -2.18 13.61 -11.57
CA GLY A 143 -3.08 14.36 -12.45
C GLY A 143 -4.42 13.66 -12.63
N GLU A 144 -4.42 12.33 -12.76
CA GLU A 144 -5.64 11.53 -12.87
C GLU A 144 -6.46 11.52 -11.57
N LEU A 145 -5.79 11.43 -10.42
CA LEU A 145 -6.43 11.62 -9.10
C LEU A 145 -7.18 12.97 -9.03
N LYS A 146 -6.52 14.06 -9.42
CA LYS A 146 -7.11 15.39 -9.39
C LYS A 146 -8.25 15.59 -10.38
N LYS A 147 -8.25 14.89 -11.52
CA LYS A 147 -9.37 14.90 -12.48
C LYS A 147 -10.61 14.20 -11.92
N GLN A 148 -10.42 13.07 -11.21
CA GLN A 148 -11.50 12.29 -10.64
C GLN A 148 -11.98 12.82 -9.28
N ASP A 149 -11.08 13.47 -8.52
CA ASP A 149 -11.38 14.09 -7.23
C ASP A 149 -10.54 15.38 -7.06
N ALA A 150 -11.12 16.51 -7.36
CA ALA A 150 -10.43 17.81 -7.31
C ALA A 150 -9.98 18.18 -5.88
N ASP A 151 -10.66 17.69 -4.87
CA ASP A 151 -10.40 18.01 -3.45
C ASP A 151 -9.38 17.08 -2.81
N CYS A 152 -9.01 15.95 -3.45
CA CYS A 152 -8.03 15.03 -2.87
C CYS A 152 -6.66 15.71 -2.68
N ARG A 153 -5.96 15.31 -1.61
CA ARG A 153 -4.62 15.81 -1.30
C ARG A 153 -3.58 14.93 -2.00
N VAL A 154 -2.69 15.55 -2.77
CA VAL A 154 -1.64 14.84 -3.51
C VAL A 154 -0.26 15.42 -3.25
N GLY A 155 0.77 14.58 -3.33
CA GLY A 155 2.17 14.95 -3.20
C GLY A 155 3.04 14.27 -4.26
N LEU A 156 3.78 15.06 -5.05
CA LEU A 156 4.76 14.52 -5.99
C LEU A 156 6.03 14.11 -5.25
N LEU A 157 6.42 12.85 -5.40
CA LEU A 157 7.69 12.34 -4.90
C LEU A 157 8.80 12.62 -5.92
N THR A 158 9.96 13.04 -5.42
CA THR A 158 11.14 13.29 -6.25
C THR A 158 12.37 12.65 -5.63
N PHE A 159 13.29 12.20 -6.47
CA PHE A 159 14.61 11.78 -6.00
C PHE A 159 15.44 13.04 -5.74
N GLN A 160 16.03 13.15 -4.54
CA GLN A 160 17.09 14.13 -4.32
C GLN A 160 18.37 13.61 -4.96
N GLU A 161 18.91 14.33 -5.94
CA GLU A 161 20.30 14.18 -6.31
C GLU A 161 21.15 14.65 -5.12
N ARG A 162 22.00 13.75 -4.61
CA ARG A 162 22.99 14.05 -3.58
C ARG A 162 24.28 14.51 -4.22
#